data_8a5435e706d3cb531bf85306e2497bf0
#
_entry.id   8a5435e706d3cb531bf85306e2497bf0
#
_cell.length_a   1.000
_cell.length_b   1.000
_cell.length_c   1.000
_cell.angle_alpha   90.00
_cell.angle_beta   90.00
_cell.angle_gamma   90.00
#
_symmetry.space_group_name_H-M   'P 1'
#
loop_
_entity.id
_entity.type
_entity.pdbx_description
1 polymer ?
#
loop_
_entity_poly.entity_id
_entity_poly.type
_entity_poly.pdbx_seq_one_letter_code
_entity_poly.pdbx_strand_id
1 'polypeptide(L)'
;MDRAKLLCSLGHTVMISNFKEYYRLVDYFSNYTKKQVGLAIGVNNFVEIFDEHYYQDLSGGILEAFGKMFHNNLKVYLYPMRDEKTGEIVTSNNLKLHPRMKDFYKFFKYNDKIVDIFDFDESHLSIFSREILQKIKDIDFGPNWDLYQTSLTELVKRQRTTH
;
A
#
# COMPACT_ATOMS: atom_id res chain seq x y z
N MET A 1 -12.33 9.93 7.39
CA MET A 1 -12.55 9.55 8.82
C MET A 1 -13.07 8.13 8.96
N ASP A 2 -13.95 7.64 8.11
CA ASP A 2 -14.64 6.35 8.27
C ASP A 2 -13.74 5.11 8.18
N ARG A 3 -12.72 5.13 7.29
CA ARG A 3 -11.71 4.06 7.22
C ARG A 3 -10.93 3.89 8.52
N ALA A 4 -10.55 4.99 9.17
CA ALA A 4 -9.83 4.95 10.44
C ALA A 4 -10.70 4.35 11.54
N LYS A 5 -11.96 4.76 11.62
CA LYS A 5 -12.93 4.19 12.58
C LYS A 5 -13.11 2.68 12.37
N LEU A 6 -13.26 2.24 11.10
CA LEU A 6 -13.37 0.83 10.78
C LEU A 6 -12.14 0.04 11.24
N LEU A 7 -10.94 0.50 10.92
CA LEU A 7 -9.70 -0.16 11.33
C LEU A 7 -9.55 -0.20 12.86
N CYS A 8 -9.90 0.89 13.55
CA CYS A 8 -9.91 0.92 15.02
C CYS A 8 -10.92 -0.08 15.59
N SER A 9 -12.11 -0.23 14.99
CA SER A 9 -13.11 -1.23 15.44
C SER A 9 -12.64 -2.67 15.26
N LEU A 10 -11.68 -2.90 14.36
CA LEU A 10 -11.01 -4.18 14.15
C LEU A 10 -9.82 -4.41 15.11
N GLY A 11 -9.57 -3.48 16.03
CA GLY A 11 -8.49 -3.57 17.02
C GLY A 11 -7.14 -3.08 16.51
N HIS A 12 -7.10 -2.40 15.35
CA HIS A 12 -5.85 -1.79 14.85
C HIS A 12 -5.63 -0.40 15.46
N THR A 13 -4.37 -0.07 15.73
CA THR A 13 -3.97 1.31 16.01
C THR A 13 -3.80 2.05 14.69
N VAL A 14 -4.50 3.17 14.53
CA VAL A 14 -4.50 3.94 13.28
C VAL A 14 -3.84 5.28 13.50
N MET A 15 -2.83 5.58 12.69
CA MET A 15 -2.21 6.88 12.59
C MET A 15 -2.71 7.58 11.32
N ILE A 16 -3.15 8.83 11.46
CA ILE A 16 -3.53 9.67 10.32
C ILE A 16 -2.38 10.65 10.07
N SER A 17 -1.86 10.68 8.85
CA SER A 17 -0.82 11.61 8.42
C SER A 17 -1.23 12.33 7.14
N ASN A 18 -0.58 13.45 6.84
CA ASN A 18 -0.72 14.15 5.57
C ASN A 18 0.52 14.01 4.67
N PHE A 19 1.39 13.08 4.98
CA PHE A 19 2.51 12.76 4.09
C PHE A 19 1.99 12.17 2.78
N LYS A 20 2.32 12.78 1.67
CA LYS A 20 1.94 12.29 0.33
C LYS A 20 2.93 11.25 -0.17
N GLU A 21 4.22 11.47 0.10
CA GLU A 21 5.31 10.63 -0.37
C GLU A 21 5.79 9.69 0.73
N TYR A 22 6.02 8.43 0.38
CA TYR A 22 6.44 7.39 1.32
C TYR A 22 7.78 7.69 1.98
N TYR A 23 8.74 8.32 1.28
CA TYR A 23 10.04 8.64 1.87
C TYR A 23 9.91 9.60 3.06
N ARG A 24 8.99 10.57 3.01
CA ARG A 24 8.72 11.49 4.13
C ARG A 24 8.14 10.77 5.34
N LEU A 25 7.24 9.83 5.08
CA LEU A 25 6.63 9.03 6.14
C LEU A 25 7.67 8.13 6.82
N VAL A 26 8.51 7.46 6.04
CA VAL A 26 9.57 6.58 6.57
C VAL A 26 10.64 7.39 7.31
N ASP A 27 11.06 8.53 6.77
CA ASP A 27 12.01 9.43 7.42
C ASP A 27 11.47 9.94 8.76
N TYR A 28 10.19 10.31 8.82
CA TYR A 28 9.52 10.66 10.06
C TYR A 28 9.61 9.54 11.10
N PHE A 29 9.27 8.31 10.75
CA PHE A 29 9.34 7.18 11.67
C PHE A 29 10.77 6.87 12.13
N SER A 30 11.76 7.13 11.31
CA SER A 30 13.17 6.91 11.63
C SER A 30 13.66 7.71 12.85
N ASN A 31 12.97 8.82 13.17
CA ASN A 31 13.25 9.62 14.35
C ASN A 31 12.75 8.98 15.66
N TYR A 32 11.80 8.04 15.56
CA TYR A 32 11.15 7.42 16.71
C TYR A 32 11.56 5.98 16.93
N THR A 33 12.05 5.30 15.91
CA THR A 33 12.46 3.90 16.02
C THR A 33 13.69 3.55 15.18
N LYS A 34 14.56 2.70 15.71
CA LYS A 34 15.66 2.06 14.97
C LYS A 34 15.33 0.62 14.58
N LYS A 35 14.13 0.14 14.92
CA LYS A 35 13.66 -1.18 14.51
C LYS A 35 13.41 -1.19 13.00
N GLN A 36 13.37 -2.39 12.42
CA GLN A 36 12.98 -2.55 11.02
C GLN A 36 11.56 -2.01 10.79
N VAL A 37 11.40 -1.19 9.77
CA VAL A 37 10.10 -0.70 9.30
C VAL A 37 9.68 -1.55 8.09
N GLY A 38 8.50 -2.14 8.16
CA GLY A 38 7.87 -2.83 7.03
C GLY A 38 6.84 -1.93 6.36
N LEU A 39 6.98 -1.69 5.06
CA LEU A 39 5.99 -1.00 4.24
C LEU A 39 5.24 -2.01 3.38
N ALA A 40 4.00 -2.33 3.74
CA ALA A 40 3.14 -3.16 2.89
C ALA A 40 2.43 -2.29 1.85
N ILE A 41 2.60 -2.60 0.56
CA ILE A 41 2.10 -1.79 -0.55
C ILE A 41 1.69 -2.68 -1.73
N GLY A 42 0.60 -2.32 -2.41
CA GLY A 42 0.19 -3.00 -3.64
C GLY A 42 1.03 -2.59 -4.86
N VAL A 43 1.11 -3.46 -5.87
CA VAL A 43 1.93 -3.26 -7.08
C VAL A 43 1.70 -1.90 -7.74
N ASN A 44 0.44 -1.46 -7.90
CA ASN A 44 0.15 -0.18 -8.57
C ASN A 44 0.80 1.01 -7.86
N ASN A 45 0.60 1.13 -6.56
CA ASN A 45 1.20 2.22 -5.78
C ASN A 45 2.73 2.07 -5.69
N PHE A 46 3.23 0.83 -5.73
CA PHE A 46 4.67 0.57 -5.72
C PHE A 46 5.33 1.06 -7.01
N VAL A 47 4.71 0.86 -8.17
CA VAL A 47 5.22 1.37 -9.46
C VAL A 47 5.30 2.90 -9.44
N GLU A 48 4.33 3.58 -8.81
CA GLU A 48 4.32 5.04 -8.65
C GLU A 48 5.53 5.57 -7.85
N ILE A 49 6.09 4.77 -6.91
CA ILE A 49 7.31 5.16 -6.17
C ILE A 49 8.51 5.35 -7.12
N PHE A 50 8.53 4.69 -8.28
CA PHE A 50 9.59 4.83 -9.28
C PHE A 50 9.33 5.94 -10.31
N ASP A 51 8.28 6.74 -10.14
CA ASP A 51 8.02 7.90 -10.98
C ASP A 51 8.80 9.11 -10.47
N GLU A 52 9.79 9.55 -11.26
CA GLU A 52 10.65 10.69 -10.94
C GLU A 52 9.88 12.01 -10.74
N HIS A 53 8.66 12.08 -11.28
CA HIS A 53 7.82 13.28 -11.16
C HIS A 53 7.52 13.65 -9.70
N TYR A 54 7.39 12.67 -8.82
CA TYR A 54 7.11 12.92 -7.40
C TYR A 54 8.29 13.48 -6.60
N TYR A 55 9.49 13.58 -7.20
CA TYR A 55 10.73 13.93 -6.50
C TYR A 55 11.42 15.16 -7.08
N GLN A 56 10.75 15.93 -7.93
CA GLN A 56 11.32 17.11 -8.61
C GLN A 56 11.75 18.22 -7.63
N ASP A 57 11.12 18.29 -6.45
CA ASP A 57 11.47 19.25 -5.40
C ASP A 57 12.71 18.87 -4.59
N LEU A 58 13.26 17.67 -4.80
CA LEU A 58 14.49 17.22 -4.15
C LEU A 58 15.70 17.48 -5.03
N SER A 59 16.76 18.04 -4.44
CA SER A 59 18.02 18.34 -5.17
C SER A 59 18.63 17.12 -5.82
N GLY A 60 18.54 15.95 -5.14
CA GLY A 60 19.02 14.66 -5.62
C GLY A 60 17.92 13.82 -6.30
N GLY A 61 16.72 14.38 -6.51
CA GLY A 61 15.60 13.70 -7.16
C GLY A 61 15.24 12.37 -6.51
N ILE A 62 14.94 11.39 -7.36
CA ILE A 62 14.56 10.04 -6.91
C ILE A 62 15.67 9.35 -6.10
N LEU A 63 16.93 9.61 -6.38
CA LEU A 63 18.06 9.01 -5.65
C LEU A 63 18.08 9.48 -4.19
N GLU A 64 17.83 10.77 -3.96
CA GLU A 64 17.72 11.33 -2.61
C GLU A 64 16.51 10.73 -1.87
N ALA A 65 15.35 10.64 -2.53
CA ALA A 65 14.16 10.05 -1.95
C ALA A 65 14.38 8.60 -1.50
N PHE A 66 14.98 7.79 -2.36
CA PHE A 66 15.27 6.39 -2.05
C PHE A 66 16.36 6.25 -0.99
N GLY A 67 17.39 7.12 -1.01
CA GLY A 67 18.37 7.21 0.07
C GLY A 67 17.70 7.45 1.43
N LYS A 68 16.81 8.43 1.53
CA LYS A 68 16.03 8.71 2.74
C LYS A 68 15.11 7.55 3.12
N MET A 69 14.47 6.90 2.16
CA MET A 69 13.53 5.81 2.41
C MET A 69 14.25 4.55 2.92
N PHE A 70 15.39 4.18 2.35
CA PHE A 70 16.04 2.89 2.61
C PHE A 70 17.22 2.93 3.60
N HIS A 71 17.63 4.12 4.08
CA HIS A 71 18.76 4.22 5.02
C HIS A 71 18.46 3.60 6.39
N ASN A 72 17.21 3.53 6.81
CA ASN A 72 16.77 3.07 8.13
C ASN A 72 16.13 1.68 8.10
N ASN A 73 16.82 0.70 7.52
CA ASN A 73 16.37 -0.70 7.56
C ASN A 73 14.89 -0.90 7.13
N LEU A 74 14.45 -0.11 6.14
CA LEU A 74 13.14 -0.31 5.52
C LEU A 74 13.12 -1.60 4.69
N LYS A 75 12.04 -2.35 4.81
CA LYS A 75 11.70 -3.45 3.90
C LYS A 75 10.32 -3.21 3.31
N VAL A 76 10.21 -3.28 2.00
CA VAL A 76 8.95 -3.16 1.28
C VAL A 76 8.38 -4.55 1.05
N TYR A 77 7.16 -4.77 1.50
CA TYR A 77 6.38 -5.98 1.27
C TYR A 77 5.36 -5.71 0.18
N LEU A 78 5.57 -6.33 -0.98
CA LEU A 78 4.78 -6.11 -2.16
C LEU A 78 3.59 -7.06 -2.19
N TYR A 79 2.38 -6.50 -2.10
CA TYR A 79 1.16 -7.26 -2.28
C TYR A 79 0.86 -7.39 -3.78
N PRO A 80 0.72 -8.62 -4.30
CA PRO A 80 0.49 -8.85 -5.73
C PRO A 80 -0.87 -8.31 -6.17
N MET A 81 -1.04 -8.15 -7.47
CA MET A 81 -2.32 -7.81 -8.09
C MET A 81 -2.58 -8.71 -9.29
N ARG A 82 -3.83 -8.84 -9.68
CA ARG A 82 -4.21 -9.45 -10.95
C ARG A 82 -4.34 -8.36 -12.01
N ASP A 83 -3.60 -8.49 -13.10
CA ASP A 83 -3.75 -7.60 -14.27
C ASP A 83 -5.10 -7.90 -14.94
N GLU A 84 -5.97 -6.89 -15.06
CA GLU A 84 -7.32 -7.05 -15.60
C GLU A 84 -7.33 -7.45 -17.07
N LYS A 85 -6.30 -7.06 -17.83
CA LYS A 85 -6.23 -7.29 -19.27
C LYS A 85 -5.68 -8.67 -19.61
N THR A 86 -4.67 -9.12 -18.87
CA THR A 86 -3.97 -10.38 -19.13
C THR A 86 -4.41 -11.52 -18.23
N GLY A 87 -5.02 -11.20 -17.07
CA GLY A 87 -5.34 -12.17 -16.02
C GLY A 87 -4.11 -12.65 -15.23
N GLU A 88 -2.92 -12.17 -15.57
CA GLU A 88 -1.67 -12.59 -14.91
C GLU A 88 -1.55 -11.99 -13.51
N ILE A 89 -0.94 -12.73 -12.59
CA ILE A 89 -0.58 -12.22 -11.27
C ILE A 89 0.73 -11.45 -11.40
N VAL A 90 0.67 -10.15 -11.08
CA VAL A 90 1.81 -9.25 -11.11
C VAL A 90 2.46 -9.21 -9.73
N THR A 91 3.75 -9.51 -9.70
CA THR A 91 4.62 -9.55 -8.52
C THR A 91 5.88 -8.73 -8.77
N SER A 92 6.82 -8.78 -7.84
CA SER A 92 8.15 -8.17 -8.02
C SER A 92 8.94 -8.76 -9.21
N ASN A 93 8.55 -9.91 -9.73
CA ASN A 93 9.28 -10.59 -10.81
C ASN A 93 8.89 -10.09 -12.21
N ASN A 94 7.65 -9.67 -12.40
CA ASN A 94 7.09 -9.33 -13.71
C ASN A 94 6.42 -7.96 -13.78
N LEU A 95 6.51 -7.13 -12.72
CA LEU A 95 6.01 -5.77 -12.77
C LEU A 95 6.70 -4.94 -13.87
N LYS A 96 5.94 -4.02 -14.46
CA LYS A 96 6.42 -3.18 -15.55
C LYS A 96 6.86 -1.83 -15.00
N LEU A 97 8.14 -1.54 -15.10
CA LEU A 97 8.73 -0.22 -14.82
C LEU A 97 9.25 0.42 -16.10
N HIS A 98 9.39 1.75 -16.07
CA HIS A 98 10.07 2.46 -17.14
C HIS A 98 11.48 1.88 -17.34
N PRO A 99 11.96 1.67 -18.59
CA PRO A 99 13.25 1.03 -18.85
C PRO A 99 14.43 1.62 -18.07
N ARG A 100 14.47 2.95 -17.89
CA ARG A 100 15.49 3.66 -17.11
C ARG A 100 15.55 3.26 -15.64
N MET A 101 14.42 2.77 -15.06
CA MET A 101 14.32 2.40 -13.65
C MET A 101 14.62 0.92 -13.39
N LYS A 102 14.76 0.10 -14.41
CA LYS A 102 14.89 -1.35 -14.26
C LYS A 102 16.11 -1.76 -13.42
N ASP A 103 17.27 -1.18 -13.69
CA ASP A 103 18.49 -1.57 -12.97
C ASP A 103 18.52 -0.97 -11.56
N PHE A 104 17.98 0.22 -11.39
CA PHE A 104 17.76 0.83 -10.08
C PHE A 104 16.84 -0.03 -9.22
N TYR A 105 15.73 -0.51 -9.78
CA TYR A 105 14.83 -1.46 -9.14
C TYR A 105 15.53 -2.77 -8.76
N LYS A 106 16.29 -3.37 -9.67
CA LYS A 106 17.03 -4.61 -9.43
C LYS A 106 17.98 -4.48 -8.24
N PHE A 107 18.64 -3.34 -8.08
CA PHE A 107 19.50 -3.09 -6.93
C PHE A 107 18.76 -3.33 -5.61
N PHE A 108 17.57 -2.74 -5.43
CA PHE A 108 16.78 -2.92 -4.20
C PHE A 108 16.24 -4.34 -4.03
N LYS A 109 15.87 -4.97 -5.14
CA LYS A 109 15.37 -6.34 -5.13
C LYS A 109 16.46 -7.34 -4.73
N TYR A 110 17.66 -7.25 -5.31
CA TYR A 110 18.77 -8.15 -5.00
C TYR A 110 19.34 -7.92 -3.59
N ASN A 111 19.09 -6.78 -2.98
CA ASN A 111 19.46 -6.48 -1.61
C ASN A 111 18.32 -6.78 -0.59
N ASP A 112 17.33 -7.58 -0.97
CA ASP A 112 16.20 -7.99 -0.14
C ASP A 112 15.42 -6.81 0.48
N LYS A 113 15.48 -5.64 -0.17
CA LYS A 113 14.71 -4.47 0.25
C LYS A 113 13.27 -4.51 -0.23
N ILE A 114 12.99 -5.32 -1.24
CA ILE A 114 11.67 -5.55 -1.83
C ILE A 114 11.40 -7.06 -1.81
N VAL A 115 10.32 -7.46 -1.15
CA VAL A 115 9.93 -8.86 -0.96
C VAL A 115 8.46 -9.02 -1.29
N ASP A 116 8.11 -10.07 -2.03
CA ASP A 116 6.71 -10.38 -2.31
C ASP A 116 6.01 -10.97 -1.08
N ILE A 117 4.74 -10.64 -0.92
CA ILE A 117 3.84 -11.34 0.00
C ILE A 117 3.31 -12.56 -0.74
N PHE A 118 3.57 -13.76 -0.21
CA PHE A 118 3.18 -15.03 -0.84
C PHE A 118 1.90 -15.63 -0.25
N ASP A 119 1.59 -15.31 1.02
CA ASP A 119 0.37 -15.76 1.68
C ASP A 119 -0.76 -14.77 1.41
N PHE A 120 -1.47 -14.98 0.30
CA PHE A 120 -2.58 -14.15 -0.14
C PHE A 120 -3.69 -14.99 -0.76
N ASP A 121 -4.93 -14.51 -0.62
CA ASP A 121 -6.09 -15.10 -1.30
C ASP A 121 -6.22 -14.50 -2.70
N GLU A 122 -6.14 -15.36 -3.74
CA GLU A 122 -6.26 -14.92 -5.13
C GLU A 122 -7.59 -14.23 -5.46
N SER A 123 -8.65 -14.54 -4.74
CA SER A 123 -9.96 -13.90 -4.92
C SER A 123 -9.94 -12.40 -4.60
N HIS A 124 -8.98 -11.95 -3.79
CA HIS A 124 -8.81 -10.55 -3.41
C HIS A 124 -7.92 -9.75 -4.37
N LEU A 125 -7.20 -10.40 -5.29
CA LEU A 125 -6.24 -9.72 -6.17
C LEU A 125 -6.89 -8.80 -7.22
N SER A 126 -8.17 -8.98 -7.47
CA SER A 126 -8.98 -8.12 -8.36
C SER A 126 -9.75 -7.03 -7.61
N ILE A 127 -9.57 -6.90 -6.29
CA ILE A 127 -10.28 -5.91 -5.48
C ILE A 127 -9.48 -4.61 -5.41
N PHE A 128 -9.89 -3.60 -6.16
CA PHE A 128 -9.26 -2.29 -6.15
C PHE A 128 -10.06 -1.29 -5.31
N SER A 129 -9.40 -0.68 -4.32
CA SER A 129 -10.06 0.29 -3.40
C SER A 129 -10.74 1.44 -4.13
N ARG A 130 -10.20 1.85 -5.28
CA ARG A 130 -10.77 2.94 -6.11
C ARG A 130 -12.13 2.55 -6.69
N GLU A 131 -12.25 1.33 -7.20
CA GLU A 131 -13.50 0.80 -7.76
C GLU A 131 -14.55 0.58 -6.68
N ILE A 132 -14.15 0.02 -5.54
CA ILE A 132 -15.05 -0.14 -4.38
C ILE A 132 -15.58 1.22 -3.93
N LEU A 133 -14.71 2.25 -3.84
CA LEU A 133 -15.14 3.60 -3.49
C LEU A 133 -16.10 4.20 -4.53
N GLN A 134 -15.89 3.92 -5.82
CA GLN A 134 -16.81 4.37 -6.85
C GLN A 134 -18.17 3.66 -6.71
N LYS A 135 -18.17 2.35 -6.58
CA LYS A 135 -19.39 1.56 -6.35
C LYS A 135 -20.17 2.03 -5.10
N ILE A 136 -19.45 2.35 -4.01
CA ILE A 136 -20.08 2.90 -2.80
C ILE A 136 -20.70 4.28 -3.05
N LYS A 137 -20.07 5.14 -3.86
CA LYS A 137 -20.62 6.45 -4.22
C LYS A 137 -21.86 6.35 -5.13
N ASP A 138 -21.87 5.35 -6.01
CA ASP A 138 -22.96 5.11 -6.95
C ASP A 138 -24.19 4.44 -6.28
N ILE A 139 -24.00 3.89 -5.06
CA ILE A 139 -25.10 3.38 -4.25
C ILE A 139 -25.65 4.56 -3.43
N ASP A 140 -26.89 4.96 -3.73
CA ASP A 140 -27.61 5.93 -2.90
C ASP A 140 -28.07 5.23 -1.60
N PHE A 141 -27.27 5.36 -0.55
CA PHE A 141 -27.59 4.79 0.76
C PHE A 141 -28.67 5.58 1.53
N GLY A 142 -29.12 6.73 0.99
CA GLY A 142 -30.05 7.59 1.67
C GLY A 142 -29.65 7.95 3.13
N PRO A 143 -30.59 8.30 4.01
CA PRO A 143 -30.29 8.70 5.38
C PRO A 143 -29.82 7.56 6.30
N ASN A 144 -29.76 6.30 5.82
CA ASN A 144 -29.43 5.10 6.61
C ASN A 144 -27.95 4.71 6.57
N TRP A 145 -27.05 5.57 6.12
CA TRP A 145 -25.61 5.30 6.03
C TRP A 145 -25.00 4.74 7.33
N ASP A 146 -25.41 5.29 8.48
CA ASP A 146 -24.91 4.87 9.79
C ASP A 146 -25.32 3.43 10.15
N LEU A 147 -26.48 2.97 9.72
CA LEU A 147 -26.94 1.59 9.91
C LEU A 147 -26.10 0.60 9.10
N TYR A 148 -25.70 0.95 7.87
CA TYR A 148 -24.84 0.10 7.04
C TYR A 148 -23.43 -0.01 7.59
N GLN A 149 -22.86 1.09 8.14
CA GLN A 149 -21.58 1.04 8.83
C GLN A 149 -21.59 0.10 10.04
N THR A 150 -22.67 0.11 10.80
CA THR A 150 -22.85 -0.80 11.93
C THR A 150 -22.91 -2.25 11.46
N SER A 151 -23.69 -2.55 10.42
CA SER A 151 -23.81 -3.88 9.85
C SER A 151 -22.51 -4.43 9.26
N LEU A 152 -21.72 -3.60 8.57
CA LEU A 152 -20.39 -3.97 8.07
C LEU A 152 -19.42 -4.31 9.21
N THR A 153 -19.46 -3.51 10.28
CA THR A 153 -18.63 -3.74 11.46
C THR A 153 -18.99 -5.05 12.16
N GLU A 154 -20.28 -5.38 12.26
CA GLU A 154 -20.76 -6.65 12.83
C GLU A 154 -20.41 -7.86 11.95
N LEU A 155 -20.53 -7.74 10.62
CA LEU A 155 -20.14 -8.81 9.69
C LEU A 155 -18.66 -9.16 9.81
N VAL A 156 -17.79 -8.16 9.88
CA VAL A 156 -16.34 -8.35 10.04
C VAL A 156 -16.02 -8.97 11.41
N LYS A 157 -16.73 -8.60 12.48
CA LYS A 157 -16.56 -9.22 13.80
C LYS A 157 -16.95 -10.69 13.80
N ARG A 158 -18.03 -11.07 13.12
CA ARG A 158 -18.51 -12.47 13.04
C ARG A 158 -17.51 -13.38 12.32
N GLN A 159 -16.80 -12.91 11.29
CA GLN A 159 -15.78 -13.71 10.61
C GLN A 159 -14.55 -14.01 11.46
N ARG A 160 -14.26 -13.22 12.50
CA ARG A 160 -13.14 -13.47 13.44
C ARG A 160 -13.44 -14.48 14.54
N THR A 161 -14.70 -14.76 14.82
CA THR A 161 -15.12 -15.72 15.87
C THR A 161 -15.23 -17.15 15.37
N THR A 162 -14.93 -17.41 14.09
CA THR A 162 -15.06 -18.73 13.46
C THR A 162 -13.68 -19.36 13.11
N HIS A 163 -12.60 -18.84 13.71
CA HIS A 163 -11.25 -19.44 13.61
C HIS A 163 -10.66 -19.67 14.98
#